data_5999c8d43abfaabb061364d76da2b4f2
#
_entry.id   5999c8d43abfaabb061364d76da2b4f2
#
_cell.length_a   1.000
_cell.length_b   1.000
_cell.length_c   1.000
_cell.angle_alpha   90.00
_cell.angle_beta   90.00
_cell.angle_gamma   90.00
#
_symmetry.space_group_name_H-M   'P 1'
#
loop_
_entity.id
_entity.type
_entity.pdbx_description
1 polymer ?
#
loop_
_entity_poly.entity_id
_entity_poly.type
_entity_poly.pdbx_seq_one_letter_code
_entity_poly.pdbx_strand_id
1 'polypeptide(L)'
;MMRCALLLVLPAVVLAFPVSAEPIRPAKPTQLFNGKDLTGLTTWLKDAKQADPKGVFAVRDGAMHLSGEGFGYVATANEYRDYHLTVEYKWGKRTDGRKYVRNSGILLHATGPDGGAGGTWMSSIECQLAQGCVGDLIVIRSKDDKGEVIPVSIASDIVLGPDKRPRWKEGGEKRVFTKGQLWWNRHDPEFKEYLDTRGKDDVESRLGDWTKVECLCKGRTITVKVNGVTVNHAYDVFPSAGKILLQTEGFEIWFRKFELQPL
;
A
#
# COMPACT_ATOMS: atom_id res chain seq x y z
N MET A 1 26.22 1.17 72.76
CA MET A 1 26.43 1.70 71.40
C MET A 1 25.51 0.98 70.46
N MET A 2 24.34 1.57 70.13
CA MET A 2 23.36 1.01 69.21
C MET A 2 23.64 1.54 67.78
N ARG A 3 23.94 0.62 66.84
CA ARG A 3 24.12 0.98 65.45
C ARG A 3 22.76 0.91 64.73
N CYS A 4 22.23 2.08 64.34
CA CYS A 4 21.08 2.18 63.49
C CYS A 4 21.50 1.87 62.04
N ALA A 5 20.98 0.79 61.44
CA ALA A 5 21.12 0.50 60.04
C ALA A 5 20.03 1.22 59.25
N LEU A 6 20.42 2.13 58.41
CA LEU A 6 19.52 2.85 57.48
C LEU A 6 19.28 1.96 56.23
N LEU A 7 18.07 1.41 56.08
CA LEU A 7 17.66 0.72 54.85
C LEU A 7 17.33 1.77 53.80
N LEU A 8 18.14 1.86 52.74
CA LEU A 8 17.79 2.60 51.55
C LEU A 8 16.81 1.78 50.68
N VAL A 9 15.57 2.21 50.60
CA VAL A 9 14.58 1.69 49.66
C VAL A 9 14.72 2.48 48.36
N LEU A 10 15.29 1.85 47.32
CA LEU A 10 15.33 2.42 45.96
C LEU A 10 13.97 2.22 45.29
N PRO A 11 13.35 3.28 44.73
CA PRO A 11 12.13 3.11 43.96
C PRO A 11 12.41 2.38 42.64
N ALA A 12 11.69 1.28 42.41
CA ALA A 12 11.71 0.58 41.12
C ALA A 12 10.98 1.46 40.07
N VAL A 13 11.74 2.02 39.12
CA VAL A 13 11.16 2.69 37.96
C VAL A 13 10.64 1.62 37.00
N VAL A 14 9.33 1.43 36.95
CA VAL A 14 8.67 0.60 35.95
C VAL A 14 8.68 1.37 34.63
N LEU A 15 9.57 1.02 33.71
CA LEU A 15 9.54 1.51 32.33
C LEU A 15 8.35 0.83 31.63
N ALA A 16 7.25 1.55 31.47
CA ALA A 16 6.15 1.15 30.61
C ALA A 16 6.60 1.31 29.15
N PHE A 17 6.88 0.20 28.47
CA PHE A 17 7.05 0.19 27.03
C PHE A 17 5.68 0.48 26.38
N PRO A 18 5.62 1.35 25.33
CA PRO A 18 4.38 1.55 24.60
C PRO A 18 3.98 0.22 23.95
N VAL A 19 2.89 -0.35 24.40
CA VAL A 19 2.25 -1.50 23.74
C VAL A 19 1.68 -0.95 22.43
N SER A 20 2.21 -1.38 21.31
CA SER A 20 1.58 -1.12 20.01
C SER A 20 0.15 -1.65 20.05
N ALA A 21 -0.82 -0.83 19.66
CA ALA A 21 -2.21 -1.27 19.60
C ALA A 21 -2.33 -2.45 18.62
N GLU A 22 -3.10 -3.47 18.99
CA GLU A 22 -3.38 -4.61 18.12
C GLU A 22 -4.04 -4.14 16.82
N PRO A 23 -3.64 -4.66 15.64
CA PRO A 23 -4.24 -4.33 14.37
C PRO A 23 -5.75 -4.59 14.36
N ILE A 24 -6.53 -3.63 13.91
CA ILE A 24 -7.98 -3.68 13.90
C ILE A 24 -8.47 -4.70 12.87
N ARG A 25 -9.34 -5.62 13.30
CA ARG A 25 -10.16 -6.44 12.41
C ARG A 25 -11.54 -5.77 12.29
N PRO A 26 -11.94 -5.29 11.10
CA PRO A 26 -13.23 -4.64 10.93
C PRO A 26 -14.38 -5.59 11.29
N ALA A 27 -15.24 -5.19 12.23
CA ALA A 27 -16.46 -5.93 12.60
C ALA A 27 -17.71 -5.42 11.84
N LYS A 28 -17.58 -4.27 11.18
CA LYS A 28 -18.63 -3.62 10.37
C LYS A 28 -17.98 -2.83 9.24
N PRO A 29 -18.74 -2.42 8.19
CA PRO A 29 -18.25 -1.52 7.17
C PRO A 29 -17.62 -0.27 7.79
N THR A 30 -16.40 0.06 7.39
CA THR A 30 -15.60 1.16 7.93
C THR A 30 -15.11 2.04 6.79
N GLN A 31 -15.57 3.30 6.77
CA GLN A 31 -15.07 4.31 5.84
C GLN A 31 -13.72 4.80 6.35
N LEU A 32 -12.65 4.55 5.61
CA LEU A 32 -11.32 5.08 5.90
C LEU A 32 -11.19 6.53 5.44
N PHE A 33 -11.95 6.91 4.41
CA PHE A 33 -12.11 8.29 3.93
C PHE A 33 -13.57 8.70 4.02
N ASN A 34 -13.83 9.84 4.66
CA ASN A 34 -15.18 10.33 4.98
C ASN A 34 -15.81 11.21 3.88
N GLY A 35 -15.09 11.47 2.77
CA GLY A 35 -15.53 12.34 1.67
C GLY A 35 -15.43 13.85 1.95
N LYS A 36 -14.95 14.27 3.12
CA LYS A 36 -14.94 15.69 3.54
C LYS A 36 -13.55 16.22 3.84
N ASP A 37 -12.75 15.43 4.54
CA ASP A 37 -11.40 15.79 4.98
C ASP A 37 -10.53 14.54 5.17
N LEU A 38 -9.30 14.72 5.61
CA LEU A 38 -8.36 13.63 5.87
C LEU A 38 -8.37 13.16 7.34
N THR A 39 -9.43 13.39 8.09
CA THR A 39 -9.56 12.91 9.47
C THR A 39 -9.40 11.38 9.53
N GLY A 40 -8.54 10.89 10.42
CA GLY A 40 -8.21 9.46 10.54
C GLY A 40 -7.12 8.99 9.56
N LEU A 41 -6.59 9.91 8.76
CA LEU A 41 -5.48 9.68 7.83
C LEU A 41 -4.28 10.56 8.21
N THR A 42 -3.10 10.11 7.83
CA THR A 42 -1.83 10.85 7.94
C THR A 42 -1.23 11.00 6.55
N THR A 43 -0.34 11.96 6.37
CA THR A 43 0.32 12.21 5.08
C THR A 43 1.84 12.20 5.24
N TRP A 44 2.54 11.79 4.20
CA TRP A 44 3.98 11.83 4.10
C TRP A 44 4.43 12.20 2.70
N LEU A 45 5.38 13.12 2.61
CA LEU A 45 6.07 13.50 1.37
C LEU A 45 7.57 13.28 1.54
N LYS A 46 8.22 12.74 0.52
CA LYS A 46 9.67 12.48 0.54
C LYS A 46 10.48 13.71 0.96
N ASP A 47 10.18 14.86 0.39
CA ASP A 47 10.96 16.08 0.58
C ASP A 47 10.45 16.94 1.74
N ALA A 48 9.14 16.92 2.03
CA ALA A 48 8.50 17.77 3.03
C ALA A 48 8.06 17.01 4.29
N LYS A 49 8.21 15.68 4.33
CA LYS A 49 7.80 14.81 5.43
C LYS A 49 6.30 14.91 5.69
N GLN A 50 5.90 15.27 6.90
CA GLN A 50 4.50 15.45 7.29
C GLN A 50 3.91 16.81 6.85
N ALA A 51 4.75 17.73 6.38
CA ALA A 51 4.29 19.00 5.85
C ALA A 51 3.81 18.83 4.40
N ASP A 52 2.85 19.66 4.00
CA ASP A 52 2.34 19.72 2.63
C ASP A 52 2.28 21.17 2.12
N PRO A 53 3.43 21.83 1.92
CA PRO A 53 3.47 23.25 1.54
C PRO A 53 2.95 23.51 0.13
N LYS A 54 2.76 22.47 -0.70
CA LYS A 54 2.25 22.58 -2.07
C LYS A 54 0.78 22.18 -2.21
N GLY A 55 0.14 21.71 -1.12
CA GLY A 55 -1.24 21.21 -1.18
C GLY A 55 -1.35 19.98 -2.08
N VAL A 56 -0.40 19.05 -1.97
CA VAL A 56 -0.38 17.78 -2.74
C VAL A 56 -1.60 16.95 -2.43
N PHE A 57 -2.02 16.96 -1.15
CA PHE A 57 -3.17 16.22 -0.65
C PHE A 57 -4.34 17.17 -0.38
N ALA A 58 -5.40 17.06 -1.12
CA ALA A 58 -6.60 17.87 -0.95
C ALA A 58 -7.87 17.00 -0.99
N VAL A 59 -8.97 17.53 -0.50
CA VAL A 59 -10.31 16.96 -0.71
C VAL A 59 -11.10 17.91 -1.57
N ARG A 60 -11.64 17.42 -2.69
CA ARG A 60 -12.42 18.18 -3.66
C ARG A 60 -13.56 17.32 -4.17
N ASP A 61 -14.75 17.84 -4.26
CA ASP A 61 -15.94 17.16 -4.81
C ASP A 61 -16.18 15.76 -4.21
N GLY A 62 -15.95 15.62 -2.90
CA GLY A 62 -16.14 14.36 -2.19
C GLY A 62 -15.08 13.29 -2.44
N ALA A 63 -13.96 13.65 -3.09
CA ALA A 63 -12.85 12.75 -3.37
C ALA A 63 -11.52 13.30 -2.84
N MET A 64 -10.61 12.42 -2.46
CA MET A 64 -9.21 12.78 -2.24
C MET A 64 -8.59 13.08 -3.60
N HIS A 65 -7.97 14.24 -3.71
CA HIS A 65 -7.21 14.68 -4.86
C HIS A 65 -5.72 14.72 -4.52
N LEU A 66 -4.94 13.88 -5.15
CA LEU A 66 -3.49 13.86 -5.06
C LEU A 66 -2.95 14.50 -6.34
N SER A 67 -2.34 15.69 -6.19
CA SER A 67 -1.91 16.50 -7.35
C SER A 67 -0.76 15.89 -8.16
N GLY A 68 -0.03 14.93 -7.57
CA GLY A 68 1.18 14.36 -8.15
C GLY A 68 2.42 15.26 -8.03
N GLU A 69 2.34 16.38 -7.29
CA GLU A 69 3.49 17.29 -7.06
C GLU A 69 4.42 16.82 -5.94
N GLY A 70 4.82 15.57 -5.98
CA GLY A 70 5.69 14.98 -4.99
C GLY A 70 5.51 13.48 -4.91
N PHE A 71 6.45 12.83 -4.27
CA PHE A 71 6.42 11.40 -3.99
C PHE A 71 6.09 11.20 -2.53
N GLY A 72 5.10 10.37 -2.24
CA GLY A 72 4.64 10.13 -0.89
C GLY A 72 3.29 9.43 -0.85
N TYR A 73 2.55 9.58 0.24
CA TYR A 73 1.30 8.86 0.43
C TYR A 73 0.36 9.52 1.45
N VAL A 74 -0.90 9.12 1.36
CA VAL A 74 -1.88 9.20 2.45
C VAL A 74 -1.95 7.83 3.10
N ALA A 75 -1.89 7.74 4.43
CA ALA A 75 -1.89 6.51 5.21
C ALA A 75 -3.03 6.48 6.22
N THR A 76 -3.56 5.30 6.52
CA THR A 76 -4.43 5.12 7.69
C THR A 76 -3.64 5.38 8.99
N ALA A 77 -4.27 6.05 9.96
CA ALA A 77 -3.66 6.24 11.28
C ALA A 77 -3.50 4.90 12.02
N ASN A 78 -4.46 4.01 11.85
CA ASN A 78 -4.50 2.68 12.47
C ASN A 78 -3.96 1.60 11.53
N GLU A 79 -3.57 0.47 12.12
CA GLU A 79 -3.24 -0.76 11.43
C GLU A 79 -4.46 -1.68 11.34
N TYR A 80 -4.55 -2.45 10.26
CA TYR A 80 -5.67 -3.33 9.97
C TYR A 80 -5.20 -4.73 9.56
N ARG A 81 -6.07 -5.73 9.82
CA ARG A 81 -5.93 -7.12 9.38
C ARG A 81 -7.29 -7.73 9.08
N ASP A 82 -7.33 -8.79 8.31
CA ASP A 82 -8.55 -9.55 7.98
C ASP A 82 -9.68 -8.64 7.49
N TYR A 83 -9.50 -8.05 6.30
CA TYR A 83 -10.43 -7.09 5.72
C TYR A 83 -10.62 -7.31 4.21
N HIS A 84 -11.76 -6.85 3.71
CA HIS A 84 -11.99 -6.62 2.29
C HIS A 84 -11.91 -5.11 2.03
N LEU A 85 -10.81 -4.66 1.46
CA LEU A 85 -10.59 -3.27 1.06
C LEU A 85 -11.22 -3.02 -0.31
N THR A 86 -11.94 -1.90 -0.43
CA THR A 86 -12.38 -1.35 -1.71
C THR A 86 -11.81 0.06 -1.88
N VAL A 87 -11.12 0.28 -3.01
CA VAL A 87 -10.63 1.59 -3.45
C VAL A 87 -11.20 1.88 -4.84
N GLU A 88 -11.75 3.07 -5.05
CA GLU A 88 -12.08 3.56 -6.38
C GLU A 88 -11.22 4.77 -6.70
N TYR A 89 -10.48 4.70 -7.81
CA TYR A 89 -9.61 5.77 -8.28
C TYR A 89 -9.90 6.15 -9.74
N LYS A 90 -9.48 7.35 -10.12
CA LYS A 90 -9.38 7.77 -11.52
C LYS A 90 -8.14 8.65 -11.72
N TRP A 91 -7.55 8.56 -12.88
CA TRP A 91 -6.46 9.44 -13.26
C TRP A 91 -6.95 10.85 -13.57
N GLY A 92 -6.19 11.85 -13.14
CA GLY A 92 -6.34 13.23 -13.57
C GLY A 92 -5.53 13.54 -14.85
N LYS A 93 -5.44 14.81 -15.19
CA LYS A 93 -4.75 15.26 -16.41
C LYS A 93 -3.27 15.47 -16.24
N ARG A 94 -2.83 15.89 -15.04
CA ARG A 94 -1.44 16.22 -14.78
C ARG A 94 -0.55 14.97 -14.78
N THR A 95 0.62 15.11 -15.40
CA THR A 95 1.71 14.13 -15.40
C THR A 95 3.00 14.79 -14.91
N ASP A 96 4.01 14.02 -14.64
CA ASP A 96 5.35 14.51 -14.28
C ASP A 96 6.20 14.92 -15.49
N GLY A 97 5.63 14.89 -16.70
CA GLY A 97 6.31 15.19 -17.96
C GLY A 97 7.17 14.07 -18.52
N ARG A 98 7.30 12.94 -17.82
CA ARG A 98 7.98 11.75 -18.34
C ARG A 98 7.09 11.00 -19.33
N LYS A 99 7.71 10.13 -20.12
CA LYS A 99 6.98 9.26 -21.06
C LYS A 99 6.51 7.95 -20.41
N TYR A 100 6.73 7.78 -19.10
CA TYR A 100 6.35 6.59 -18.35
C TYR A 100 4.83 6.56 -18.12
N VAL A 101 4.27 5.38 -17.95
CA VAL A 101 2.85 5.19 -17.60
C VAL A 101 2.47 5.95 -16.33
N ARG A 102 1.20 6.31 -16.21
CA ARG A 102 0.67 6.86 -14.96
C ARG A 102 0.88 5.85 -13.84
N ASN A 103 1.39 6.33 -12.71
CA ASN A 103 1.83 5.47 -11.62
C ASN A 103 1.30 5.95 -10.26
N SER A 104 0.81 4.99 -9.49
CA SER A 104 0.37 5.08 -8.10
C SER A 104 0.27 3.66 -7.55
N GLY A 105 -0.07 3.50 -6.26
CA GLY A 105 -0.23 2.19 -5.65
C GLY A 105 -1.06 2.24 -4.37
N ILE A 106 -1.58 1.07 -4.00
CA ILE A 106 -2.19 0.80 -2.69
C ILE A 106 -1.19 -0.05 -1.92
N LEU A 107 -0.57 0.50 -0.87
CA LEU A 107 0.39 -0.24 -0.05
C LEU A 107 -0.36 -0.93 1.08
N LEU A 108 -0.36 -2.26 1.06
CA LEU A 108 -1.04 -3.12 2.03
C LEU A 108 -0.07 -3.53 3.13
N HIS A 109 -0.57 -3.66 4.36
CA HIS A 109 0.18 -4.12 5.52
C HIS A 109 1.47 -3.34 5.75
N ALA A 110 1.41 -2.02 5.52
CA ALA A 110 2.58 -1.16 5.65
C ALA A 110 3.03 -1.05 7.10
N THR A 111 4.34 -1.18 7.33
CA THR A 111 4.97 -1.20 8.64
C THR A 111 6.35 -0.54 8.62
N GLY A 112 6.87 -0.23 9.80
CA GLY A 112 8.15 0.46 9.97
C GLY A 112 8.02 1.98 9.88
N PRO A 113 9.16 2.71 9.77
CA PRO A 113 9.17 4.16 9.78
C PRO A 113 8.63 4.74 8.47
N ASP A 114 8.00 5.92 8.57
CA ASP A 114 7.65 6.73 7.42
C ASP A 114 8.88 7.02 6.55
N GLY A 115 8.75 6.80 5.24
CA GLY A 115 9.84 7.04 4.31
C GLY A 115 11.02 6.06 4.40
N GLY A 116 10.92 4.98 5.16
CA GLY A 116 12.01 4.02 5.37
C GLY A 116 12.58 3.41 4.09
N ALA A 117 11.79 3.26 3.04
CA ALA A 117 12.24 2.84 1.72
C ALA A 117 12.51 4.06 0.82
N GLY A 118 13.80 4.36 0.60
CA GLY A 118 14.22 5.44 -0.30
C GLY A 118 13.80 6.85 0.12
N GLY A 119 13.48 7.07 1.38
CA GLY A 119 12.95 8.34 1.89
C GLY A 119 11.45 8.54 1.59
N THR A 120 10.81 7.60 0.90
CA THR A 120 9.46 7.79 0.33
C THR A 120 8.46 6.81 0.92
N TRP A 121 8.71 5.49 0.91
CA TRP A 121 7.72 4.47 1.19
C TRP A 121 7.95 3.79 2.54
N MET A 122 6.91 3.17 3.10
CA MET A 122 7.03 2.19 4.19
C MET A 122 7.27 0.79 3.62
N SER A 123 7.82 -0.13 4.43
CA SER A 123 7.81 -1.56 4.09
C SER A 123 6.39 -2.05 3.92
N SER A 124 6.06 -2.70 2.81
CA SER A 124 4.68 -3.07 2.47
C SER A 124 4.60 -4.04 1.29
N ILE A 125 3.39 -4.50 1.02
CA ILE A 125 3.03 -5.18 -0.22
C ILE A 125 2.19 -4.20 -1.03
N GLU A 126 2.74 -3.70 -2.11
CA GLU A 126 2.05 -2.77 -2.99
C GLU A 126 1.14 -3.51 -3.96
N CYS A 127 -0.13 -3.14 -4.02
CA CYS A 127 -1.02 -3.41 -5.14
C CYS A 127 -0.86 -2.25 -6.13
N GLN A 128 -0.15 -2.50 -7.21
CA GLN A 128 0.23 -1.51 -8.22
C GLN A 128 -1.00 -0.95 -8.94
N LEU A 129 -1.03 0.36 -9.14
CA LEU A 129 -2.05 1.06 -9.94
C LEU A 129 -1.49 1.61 -11.25
N ALA A 130 -0.26 1.31 -11.63
CA ALA A 130 0.31 1.77 -12.91
C ALA A 130 -0.50 1.26 -14.10
N GLN A 131 -0.78 2.12 -15.08
CA GLN A 131 -1.51 1.77 -16.29
C GLN A 131 -0.87 0.55 -16.98
N GLY A 132 -1.69 -0.45 -17.30
CA GLY A 132 -1.25 -1.71 -17.87
C GLY A 132 -0.66 -2.72 -16.88
N CYS A 133 -0.47 -2.34 -15.61
CA CYS A 133 0.07 -3.17 -14.53
C CYS A 133 -0.81 -3.15 -13.29
N VAL A 134 -2.08 -2.74 -13.41
CA VAL A 134 -2.98 -2.61 -12.27
C VAL A 134 -3.27 -3.98 -11.66
N GLY A 135 -2.99 -4.09 -10.36
CA GLY A 135 -3.15 -5.33 -9.61
C GLY A 135 -1.90 -6.20 -9.52
N ASP A 136 -0.76 -5.77 -10.07
CA ASP A 136 0.52 -6.40 -9.75
C ASP A 136 0.82 -6.28 -8.26
N LEU A 137 1.55 -7.23 -7.69
CA LEU A 137 2.00 -7.18 -6.31
C LEU A 137 3.51 -6.96 -6.25
N ILE A 138 3.92 -5.89 -5.56
CA ILE A 138 5.33 -5.51 -5.41
C ILE A 138 5.73 -5.58 -3.94
N VAL A 139 6.85 -6.24 -3.66
CA VAL A 139 7.41 -6.30 -2.31
C VAL A 139 8.34 -5.11 -2.09
N ILE A 140 7.90 -4.16 -1.25
CA ILE A 140 8.68 -2.99 -0.82
C ILE A 140 9.29 -3.29 0.54
N ARG A 141 10.61 -3.13 0.66
CA ARG A 141 11.35 -3.30 1.91
C ARG A 141 12.04 -2.01 2.31
N SER A 142 12.03 -1.76 3.59
CA SER A 142 12.79 -0.67 4.22
C SER A 142 13.64 -1.21 5.36
N LYS A 143 14.28 -0.31 6.08
CA LYS A 143 15.01 -0.59 7.31
C LYS A 143 14.30 0.06 8.49
N ASP A 144 14.44 -0.55 9.64
CA ASP A 144 14.01 0.03 10.91
C ASP A 144 15.02 1.11 11.39
N ASP A 145 14.73 1.71 12.55
CA ASP A 145 15.59 2.75 13.15
C ASP A 145 16.97 2.23 13.58
N LYS A 146 17.15 0.92 13.64
CA LYS A 146 18.44 0.26 13.92
C LYS A 146 19.22 -0.08 12.66
N GLY A 147 18.65 0.17 11.48
CA GLY A 147 19.23 -0.17 10.19
C GLY A 147 19.01 -1.61 9.75
N GLU A 148 18.21 -2.39 10.50
CA GLU A 148 17.85 -3.77 10.15
C GLU A 148 16.74 -3.81 9.10
N VAL A 149 16.82 -4.76 8.18
CA VAL A 149 15.81 -4.90 7.13
C VAL A 149 14.50 -5.42 7.74
N ILE A 150 13.43 -4.66 7.55
CA ILE A 150 12.08 -5.08 7.92
C ILE A 150 11.64 -6.19 6.94
N PRO A 151 11.34 -7.40 7.42
CA PRO A 151 10.99 -8.50 6.54
C PRO A 151 9.61 -8.28 5.93
N VAL A 152 9.55 -8.41 4.59
CA VAL A 152 8.30 -8.45 3.82
C VAL A 152 8.41 -9.55 2.79
N SER A 153 7.40 -10.38 2.65
CA SER A 153 7.37 -11.46 1.66
C SER A 153 5.96 -11.87 1.28
N ILE A 154 5.85 -12.42 0.08
CA ILE A 154 4.66 -13.13 -0.41
C ILE A 154 5.10 -14.41 -1.11
N ALA A 155 4.23 -15.40 -1.18
CA ALA A 155 4.34 -16.50 -2.11
C ALA A 155 3.16 -16.51 -3.07
N SER A 156 3.35 -17.05 -4.26
CA SER A 156 2.28 -17.21 -5.24
C SER A 156 2.59 -18.37 -6.18
N ASP A 157 1.56 -18.94 -6.77
CA ASP A 157 1.70 -19.84 -7.90
C ASP A 157 1.90 -19.01 -9.16
N ILE A 158 2.93 -19.32 -9.94
CA ILE A 158 3.29 -18.51 -11.11
C ILE A 158 3.50 -19.34 -12.36
N VAL A 159 3.44 -18.65 -13.48
CA VAL A 159 4.00 -19.07 -14.77
C VAL A 159 4.94 -17.97 -15.28
N LEU A 160 6.03 -18.36 -15.92
CA LEU A 160 6.87 -17.39 -16.62
C LEU A 160 6.26 -17.08 -17.98
N GLY A 161 6.04 -15.81 -18.27
CA GLY A 161 5.67 -15.37 -19.61
C GLY A 161 6.85 -15.43 -20.60
N PRO A 162 6.61 -15.16 -21.89
CA PRO A 162 7.67 -15.13 -22.92
C PRO A 162 8.71 -14.05 -22.64
N ASP A 163 8.35 -12.99 -21.94
CA ASP A 163 9.22 -11.92 -21.44
C ASP A 163 9.95 -12.27 -20.13
N LYS A 164 9.85 -13.54 -19.68
CA LYS A 164 10.41 -14.08 -18.42
C LYS A 164 9.87 -13.44 -17.13
N ARG A 165 8.80 -12.63 -17.20
CA ARG A 165 8.16 -12.04 -16.03
C ARG A 165 7.25 -13.09 -15.36
N PRO A 166 7.31 -13.24 -14.01
CA PRO A 166 6.45 -14.17 -13.28
C PRO A 166 5.03 -13.60 -13.19
N ARG A 167 4.06 -14.29 -13.76
CA ARG A 167 2.63 -13.96 -13.71
C ARG A 167 1.90 -14.91 -12.79
N TRP A 168 0.95 -14.38 -12.04
CA TRP A 168 0.06 -15.26 -11.27
C TRP A 168 -0.65 -16.26 -12.17
N LYS A 169 -0.60 -17.52 -11.76
CA LYS A 169 -1.30 -18.63 -12.42
C LYS A 169 -1.69 -19.66 -11.36
N GLU A 170 -2.99 -19.78 -11.09
CA GLU A 170 -3.51 -20.80 -10.18
C GLU A 170 -3.02 -22.21 -10.57
N GLY A 171 -2.48 -22.94 -9.59
CA GLY A 171 -1.85 -24.27 -9.80
C GLY A 171 -0.53 -24.23 -10.55
N GLY A 172 0.09 -23.08 -10.70
CA GLY A 172 1.43 -22.91 -11.26
C GLY A 172 2.56 -23.31 -10.31
N GLU A 173 3.78 -22.94 -10.66
CA GLU A 173 4.95 -23.17 -9.80
C GLU A 173 4.94 -22.24 -8.59
N LYS A 174 5.10 -22.75 -7.37
CA LYS A 174 5.24 -21.92 -6.18
C LYS A 174 6.53 -21.09 -6.24
N ARG A 175 6.40 -19.75 -6.09
CA ARG A 175 7.52 -18.83 -5.95
C ARG A 175 7.33 -17.91 -4.76
N VAL A 176 8.43 -17.71 -4.00
CA VAL A 176 8.51 -16.77 -2.89
C VAL A 176 9.17 -15.48 -3.38
N PHE A 177 8.56 -14.36 -3.05
CA PHE A 177 9.07 -13.03 -3.34
C PHE A 177 9.40 -12.33 -2.02
N THR A 178 10.67 -12.01 -1.83
CA THR A 178 11.16 -11.13 -0.75
C THR A 178 11.60 -9.77 -1.27
N LYS A 179 11.49 -9.57 -2.58
CA LYS A 179 11.70 -8.34 -3.36
C LYS A 179 11.13 -8.52 -4.76
N GLY A 180 10.90 -7.42 -5.46
CA GLY A 180 10.46 -7.44 -6.86
C GLY A 180 8.94 -7.61 -7.00
N GLN A 181 8.51 -8.00 -8.19
CA GLN A 181 7.13 -7.88 -8.66
C GLN A 181 6.57 -9.23 -9.10
N LEU A 182 5.35 -9.51 -8.66
CA LEU A 182 4.47 -10.55 -9.17
C LEU A 182 3.45 -9.90 -10.09
N TRP A 183 3.57 -10.20 -11.39
CA TRP A 183 2.73 -9.62 -12.42
C TRP A 183 1.33 -10.23 -12.40
N TRP A 184 0.34 -9.43 -12.77
CA TRP A 184 -1.03 -9.92 -12.89
C TRP A 184 -1.18 -10.96 -14.02
N ASN A 185 -2.22 -11.78 -13.97
CA ASN A 185 -2.34 -13.01 -14.76
C ASN A 185 -2.43 -12.82 -16.28
N ARG A 186 -2.85 -11.62 -16.76
CA ARG A 186 -3.00 -11.32 -18.19
C ARG A 186 -2.08 -10.22 -18.67
N HIS A 187 -0.98 -9.95 -17.92
CA HIS A 187 -0.03 -8.94 -18.35
C HIS A 187 0.46 -9.22 -19.77
N ASP A 188 0.24 -8.25 -20.66
CA ASP A 188 0.63 -8.33 -22.05
C ASP A 188 2.17 -8.30 -22.18
N PRO A 189 2.82 -9.34 -22.69
CA PRO A 189 4.27 -9.38 -22.83
C PRO A 189 4.83 -8.35 -23.82
N GLU A 190 3.99 -7.85 -24.74
CA GLU A 190 4.38 -6.85 -25.74
C GLU A 190 4.11 -5.41 -25.24
N PHE A 191 3.50 -5.25 -24.07
CA PHE A 191 3.17 -3.96 -23.50
C PHE A 191 4.43 -3.13 -23.25
N LYS A 192 4.40 -1.88 -23.74
CA LYS A 192 5.42 -0.87 -23.46
C LYS A 192 4.87 0.14 -22.47
N GLU A 193 5.57 0.33 -21.37
CA GLU A 193 5.17 1.21 -20.28
C GLU A 193 5.32 2.70 -20.65
N TYR A 194 4.60 3.14 -21.70
CA TYR A 194 4.53 4.52 -22.14
C TYR A 194 3.23 5.19 -21.68
N LEU A 195 3.30 6.50 -21.46
CA LEU A 195 2.17 7.32 -21.05
C LEU A 195 0.95 7.08 -21.94
N ASP A 196 -0.20 6.86 -21.31
CA ASP A 196 -1.51 6.63 -21.94
C ASP A 196 -1.56 5.43 -22.89
N THR A 197 -0.63 4.48 -22.75
CA THR A 197 -0.73 3.17 -23.42
C THR A 197 -1.30 2.12 -22.49
N ARG A 198 -1.86 1.06 -23.05
CA ARG A 198 -2.49 -0.05 -22.31
C ARG A 198 -2.14 -1.38 -22.95
N GLY A 199 -2.00 -2.41 -22.14
CA GLY A 199 -1.87 -3.78 -22.61
C GLY A 199 -3.19 -4.31 -23.21
N LYS A 200 -3.09 -5.36 -24.02
CA LYS A 200 -4.20 -5.93 -24.78
C LYS A 200 -5.40 -6.35 -23.92
N ASP A 201 -5.14 -6.94 -22.76
CA ASP A 201 -6.17 -7.52 -21.89
C ASP A 201 -6.38 -6.68 -20.60
N ASP A 202 -5.93 -5.42 -20.62
CA ASP A 202 -6.02 -4.53 -19.47
C ASP A 202 -7.47 -4.35 -18.99
N VAL A 203 -7.66 -4.48 -17.69
CA VAL A 203 -8.97 -4.43 -17.00
C VAL A 203 -9.25 -3.10 -16.32
N GLU A 204 -8.29 -2.16 -16.37
CA GLU A 204 -8.48 -0.79 -15.88
C GLU A 204 -9.57 -0.08 -16.68
N SER A 205 -10.28 0.87 -16.06
CA SER A 205 -11.23 1.73 -16.74
C SER A 205 -10.51 2.71 -17.69
N ARG A 206 -11.23 3.34 -18.59
CA ARG A 206 -10.65 4.36 -19.49
C ARG A 206 -10.17 5.57 -18.70
N LEU A 207 -9.22 6.30 -19.26
CA LEU A 207 -8.69 7.52 -18.68
C LEU A 207 -9.85 8.50 -18.33
N GLY A 208 -9.90 8.92 -17.07
CA GLY A 208 -10.95 9.78 -16.54
C GLY A 208 -12.16 9.05 -15.95
N ASP A 209 -12.31 7.75 -16.21
CA ASP A 209 -13.34 6.91 -15.59
C ASP A 209 -12.82 6.29 -14.27
N TRP A 210 -13.76 5.96 -13.38
CA TRP A 210 -13.44 5.32 -12.11
C TRP A 210 -13.11 3.85 -12.28
N THR A 211 -11.96 3.43 -11.78
CA THR A 211 -11.55 2.04 -11.65
C THR A 211 -11.75 1.57 -10.22
N LYS A 212 -12.40 0.43 -10.04
CA LYS A 212 -12.56 -0.22 -8.74
C LYS A 212 -11.49 -1.28 -8.53
N VAL A 213 -10.73 -1.15 -7.45
CA VAL A 213 -9.77 -2.15 -6.98
C VAL A 213 -10.24 -2.71 -5.65
N GLU A 214 -10.22 -4.02 -5.51
CA GLU A 214 -10.58 -4.74 -4.31
C GLU A 214 -9.40 -5.62 -3.86
N CYS A 215 -9.02 -5.50 -2.59
CA CYS A 215 -8.00 -6.34 -1.98
C CYS A 215 -8.62 -7.13 -0.82
N LEU A 216 -8.74 -8.45 -0.98
CA LEU A 216 -9.21 -9.35 0.08
C LEU A 216 -7.98 -9.86 0.83
N CYS A 217 -7.75 -9.29 2.03
CA CYS A 217 -6.65 -9.65 2.93
C CYS A 217 -7.19 -10.53 4.05
N LYS A 218 -7.01 -11.86 3.95
CA LYS A 218 -7.51 -12.84 4.92
C LYS A 218 -6.38 -13.70 5.45
N GLY A 219 -6.12 -13.60 6.76
CA GLY A 219 -4.97 -14.26 7.37
C GLY A 219 -3.69 -13.90 6.63
N ARG A 220 -3.05 -14.89 6.04
CA ARG A 220 -1.82 -14.72 5.25
C ARG A 220 -2.06 -14.81 3.74
N THR A 221 -3.19 -14.30 3.26
CA THR A 221 -3.50 -14.25 1.82
C THR A 221 -3.92 -12.86 1.37
N ILE A 222 -3.62 -12.52 0.13
CA ILE A 222 -4.11 -11.32 -0.57
C ILE A 222 -4.66 -11.76 -1.93
N THR A 223 -5.92 -11.44 -2.20
CA THR A 223 -6.52 -11.59 -3.54
C THR A 223 -6.87 -10.21 -4.06
N VAL A 224 -6.41 -9.90 -5.27
CA VAL A 224 -6.67 -8.61 -5.92
C VAL A 224 -7.69 -8.78 -7.03
N LYS A 225 -8.70 -7.89 -7.05
CA LYS A 225 -9.65 -7.76 -8.15
C LYS A 225 -9.64 -6.34 -8.70
N VAL A 226 -9.70 -6.22 -10.01
CA VAL A 226 -9.84 -4.93 -10.71
C VAL A 226 -11.11 -5.00 -11.55
N ASN A 227 -12.05 -4.07 -11.33
CA ASN A 227 -13.36 -4.04 -11.97
C ASN A 227 -14.09 -5.41 -11.92
N GLY A 228 -13.97 -6.12 -10.78
CA GLY A 228 -14.58 -7.42 -10.56
C GLY A 228 -13.79 -8.62 -11.09
N VAL A 229 -12.75 -8.40 -11.89
CA VAL A 229 -11.88 -9.47 -12.43
C VAL A 229 -10.76 -9.78 -11.44
N THR A 230 -10.63 -11.04 -11.01
CA THR A 230 -9.48 -11.48 -10.21
C THR A 230 -8.21 -11.45 -11.06
N VAL A 231 -7.24 -10.66 -10.66
CA VAL A 231 -6.01 -10.41 -11.43
C VAL A 231 -4.77 -11.00 -10.76
N ASN A 232 -4.78 -11.11 -9.41
CA ASN A 232 -3.63 -11.61 -8.67
C ASN A 232 -4.05 -12.31 -7.38
N HIS A 233 -3.23 -13.24 -6.93
CA HIS A 233 -3.38 -13.92 -5.64
C HIS A 233 -2.02 -14.26 -5.05
N ALA A 234 -1.84 -13.96 -3.77
CA ALA A 234 -0.67 -14.30 -2.99
C ALA A 234 -1.06 -14.99 -1.69
N TYR A 235 -0.21 -15.87 -1.20
CA TYR A 235 -0.31 -16.56 0.08
C TYR A 235 1.04 -16.54 0.81
N ASP A 236 1.12 -17.08 2.02
CA ASP A 236 2.29 -16.95 2.90
C ASP A 236 2.73 -15.48 3.06
N VAL A 237 1.76 -14.57 3.05
CA VAL A 237 1.97 -13.13 3.16
C VAL A 237 2.56 -12.76 4.53
N PHE A 238 3.62 -11.97 4.53
CA PHE A 238 4.21 -11.40 5.73
C PHE A 238 4.68 -9.95 5.48
N PRO A 239 4.34 -8.97 6.36
CA PRO A 239 3.39 -9.07 7.46
C PRO A 239 1.94 -9.28 6.96
N SER A 240 1.05 -9.80 7.83
CA SER A 240 -0.36 -10.01 7.51
C SER A 240 -1.28 -8.94 8.11
N ALA A 241 -0.70 -7.86 8.60
CA ALA A 241 -1.36 -6.70 9.17
C ALA A 241 -0.48 -5.45 9.02
N GLY A 242 -1.07 -4.28 9.08
CA GLY A 242 -0.38 -3.00 9.03
C GLY A 242 -1.27 -1.87 8.53
N LYS A 243 -0.68 -0.71 8.28
CA LYS A 243 -1.38 0.44 7.68
C LYS A 243 -1.70 0.18 6.21
N ILE A 244 -2.64 0.96 5.68
CA ILE A 244 -3.01 0.97 4.27
C ILE A 244 -2.71 2.37 3.73
N LEU A 245 -1.92 2.44 2.65
CA LEU A 245 -1.48 3.70 2.07
C LEU A 245 -1.96 3.83 0.62
N LEU A 246 -2.20 5.08 0.20
CA LEU A 246 -2.47 5.45 -1.19
C LEU A 246 -1.34 6.38 -1.66
N GLN A 247 -0.64 6.00 -2.73
CA GLN A 247 0.53 6.73 -3.21
C GLN A 247 0.20 7.99 -4.02
N THR A 248 1.09 9.00 -3.94
CA THR A 248 1.29 10.03 -4.95
C THR A 248 2.67 9.83 -5.57
N GLU A 249 2.74 9.66 -6.90
CA GLU A 249 3.98 9.27 -7.59
C GLU A 249 4.17 10.00 -8.93
N GLY A 250 4.02 11.33 -8.90
CA GLY A 250 4.26 12.17 -10.06
C GLY A 250 3.05 12.39 -10.98
N PHE A 251 1.96 11.68 -10.76
CA PHE A 251 0.74 11.77 -11.58
C PHE A 251 -0.46 12.20 -10.73
N GLU A 252 -1.33 13.01 -11.34
CA GLU A 252 -2.59 13.39 -10.71
C GLU A 252 -3.52 12.19 -10.63
N ILE A 253 -4.03 11.92 -9.42
CA ILE A 253 -4.95 10.82 -9.17
C ILE A 253 -6.00 11.24 -8.14
N TRP A 254 -7.20 10.69 -8.30
CA TRP A 254 -8.35 10.93 -7.44
C TRP A 254 -8.82 9.62 -6.83
N PHE A 255 -9.18 9.65 -5.53
CA PHE A 255 -9.75 8.52 -4.81
C PHE A 255 -11.08 8.93 -4.18
N ARG A 256 -12.19 8.28 -4.55
CA ARG A 256 -13.50 8.60 -3.96
C ARG A 256 -13.99 7.57 -2.97
N LYS A 257 -13.52 6.33 -3.07
CA LYS A 257 -13.88 5.23 -2.20
C LYS A 257 -12.60 4.67 -1.57
N PHE A 258 -12.60 4.62 -0.27
CA PHE A 258 -11.51 4.02 0.52
C PHE A 258 -12.16 3.47 1.78
N GLU A 259 -12.55 2.20 1.74
CA GLU A 259 -13.37 1.56 2.76
C GLU A 259 -13.00 0.10 3.01
N LEU A 260 -13.27 -0.36 4.23
CA LEU A 260 -13.12 -1.75 4.64
C LEU A 260 -14.49 -2.38 4.88
N GLN A 261 -14.63 -3.63 4.48
CA GLN A 261 -15.72 -4.52 4.84
C GLN A 261 -15.15 -5.65 5.73
N PRO A 262 -15.92 -6.18 6.71
CA PRO A 262 -15.57 -7.40 7.40
C PRO A 262 -15.52 -8.58 6.41
N LEU A 263 -14.69 -9.58 6.75
CA LEU A 263 -14.59 -10.84 6.00
C LEU A 263 -15.48 -11.93 6.58
#